data_0fe847abce8407ebf18d9501e90212c1
#
_entry.id   0fe847abce8407ebf18d9501e90212c1
#
_cell.length_a   1.000
_cell.length_b   1.000
_cell.length_c   1.000
_cell.angle_alpha   90.00
_cell.angle_beta   90.00
_cell.angle_gamma   90.00
#
_symmetry.space_group_name_H-M   'P 1'
#
loop_
_entity.id
_entity.type
_entity.pdbx_description
1 polymer ?
#
loop_
_entity_poly.entity_id
_entity_poly.type
_entity_poly.pdbx_seq_one_letter_code
_entity_poly.pdbx_strand_id
1 'polypeptide(L)'
;LARKGLISIMNWEKYGFEVVGDVQNGSKALEFLKDNMVDVVFTDIDMPEIDGIELMERCRTEYPDVKFVIFSVHEDFRYAQKAMRLGALDYISKISFDGDDCDQILERVDRKYKDNLLKKEKRQEDHGLRKKLENAWMNTRWIYDDNEFGRLCEMTGEVELRTAERIFVKSLHRIQEITGEEYEFPALSSVNDMLAWVKKWKDELYRTCLQTEKANDIYSFARIILYIEEHVEENLKSEDAAAEIGMSRSYFSTRFKEMTGDTFHNYVISRKMNAAACKMEKGSGI
;
A
#
# COMPACT_ATOMS: atom_id res chain seq x y z
N LEU A 1 27.43 37.04 -4.53
CA LEU A 1 27.57 37.55 -3.15
C LEU A 1 26.49 37.03 -2.22
N ALA A 2 25.21 37.11 -2.59
CA ALA A 2 24.08 36.70 -1.73
C ALA A 2 24.12 35.22 -1.31
N ARG A 3 24.42 34.26 -2.22
CA ARG A 3 24.48 32.83 -1.91
C ARG A 3 25.54 32.50 -0.87
N LYS A 4 26.79 32.97 -1.09
CA LYS A 4 27.88 32.73 -0.15
C LYS A 4 27.63 33.37 1.22
N GLY A 5 26.95 34.52 1.24
CA GLY A 5 26.48 35.15 2.46
C GLY A 5 25.49 34.27 3.22
N LEU A 6 24.49 33.74 2.55
CA LEU A 6 23.50 32.84 3.14
C LEU A 6 24.16 31.56 3.72
N ILE A 7 25.08 30.94 2.98
CA ILE A 7 25.81 29.76 3.42
C ILE A 7 26.62 30.06 4.70
N SER A 8 27.22 31.25 4.79
CA SER A 8 28.05 31.61 5.96
C SER A 8 27.27 32.03 7.19
N ILE A 9 26.05 32.58 7.02
CA ILE A 9 25.25 33.11 8.13
C ILE A 9 24.44 32.03 8.81
N MET A 10 23.93 31.04 8.04
CA MET A 10 23.04 30.00 8.55
C MET A 10 23.82 28.90 9.29
N ASN A 11 23.31 28.46 10.43
CA ASN A 11 23.84 27.37 11.23
C ASN A 11 23.34 26.00 10.74
N TRP A 12 23.71 25.60 9.53
CA TRP A 12 23.21 24.42 8.85
C TRP A 12 23.31 23.14 9.69
N GLU A 13 24.52 22.89 10.23
CA GLU A 13 24.81 21.65 11.01
C GLU A 13 23.94 21.53 12.26
N LYS A 14 23.61 22.65 12.91
CA LYS A 14 22.76 22.69 14.11
C LYS A 14 21.38 22.07 13.85
N TYR A 15 20.89 22.18 12.63
CA TYR A 15 19.58 21.66 12.20
C TYR A 15 19.69 20.40 11.32
N GLY A 16 20.88 19.78 11.28
CA GLY A 16 21.11 18.53 10.55
C GLY A 16 21.22 18.68 9.04
N PHE A 17 21.51 19.89 8.54
CA PHE A 17 21.79 20.15 7.14
C PHE A 17 23.28 20.19 6.84
N GLU A 18 23.66 19.65 5.70
CA GLU A 18 24.99 19.79 5.11
C GLU A 18 24.86 20.47 3.74
N VAL A 19 25.66 21.49 3.50
CA VAL A 19 25.69 22.16 2.20
C VAL A 19 26.57 21.40 1.24
N VAL A 20 25.97 20.58 0.38
CA VAL A 20 26.66 19.71 -0.57
C VAL A 20 27.03 20.40 -1.88
N GLY A 21 26.47 21.57 -2.15
CA GLY A 21 26.78 22.33 -3.38
C GLY A 21 26.26 23.75 -3.38
N ASP A 22 26.88 24.59 -4.22
CA ASP A 22 26.52 25.98 -4.51
C ASP A 22 26.67 26.25 -6.01
N VAL A 23 25.56 26.47 -6.70
CA VAL A 23 25.50 26.66 -8.16
C VAL A 23 24.87 27.99 -8.53
N GLN A 24 25.09 28.47 -9.78
CA GLN A 24 24.81 29.84 -10.15
C GLN A 24 23.39 30.09 -10.67
N ASN A 25 22.77 29.07 -11.29
CA ASN A 25 21.46 29.17 -11.93
C ASN A 25 20.77 27.79 -11.97
N GLY A 26 19.52 27.76 -12.44
CA GLY A 26 18.72 26.53 -12.51
C GLY A 26 19.28 25.47 -13.46
N SER A 27 19.94 25.87 -14.58
CA SER A 27 20.60 24.93 -15.50
C SER A 27 21.72 24.17 -14.81
N LYS A 28 22.55 24.89 -14.05
CA LYS A 28 23.63 24.28 -13.25
C LYS A 28 23.12 23.47 -12.06
N ALA A 29 21.97 23.84 -11.50
CA ALA A 29 21.32 23.03 -10.47
C ALA A 29 20.85 21.68 -11.03
N LEU A 30 20.21 21.65 -12.20
CA LEU A 30 19.82 20.40 -12.84
C LEU A 30 21.03 19.53 -13.23
N GLU A 31 22.13 20.16 -13.67
CA GLU A 31 23.38 19.44 -13.96
C GLU A 31 23.96 18.81 -12.67
N PHE A 32 23.99 19.56 -11.56
CA PHE A 32 24.46 19.09 -10.27
C PHE A 32 23.63 17.94 -9.70
N LEU A 33 22.30 17.99 -9.84
CA LEU A 33 21.37 16.97 -9.36
C LEU A 33 21.52 15.62 -10.08
N LYS A 34 22.14 15.57 -11.28
CA LYS A 34 22.39 14.30 -11.96
C LYS A 34 23.41 13.42 -11.25
N ASP A 35 24.40 14.03 -10.63
CA ASP A 35 25.55 13.34 -10.05
C ASP A 35 25.57 13.37 -8.52
N ASN A 36 24.64 14.11 -7.91
CA ASN A 36 24.63 14.33 -6.46
C ASN A 36 23.24 14.08 -5.86
N MET A 37 23.21 13.42 -4.72
CA MET A 37 21.99 13.28 -3.92
C MET A 37 21.77 14.58 -3.13
N VAL A 38 20.61 15.19 -3.32
CA VAL A 38 20.21 16.42 -2.65
C VAL A 38 18.80 16.26 -2.11
N ASP A 39 18.63 16.55 -0.83
CA ASP A 39 17.33 16.50 -0.18
C ASP A 39 16.57 17.81 -0.30
N VAL A 40 17.28 18.93 -0.13
CA VAL A 40 16.67 20.27 -0.12
C VAL A 40 17.49 21.25 -0.96
N VAL A 41 16.82 21.97 -1.83
CA VAL A 41 17.39 23.05 -2.64
C VAL A 41 16.86 24.40 -2.16
N PHE A 42 17.76 25.28 -1.74
CA PHE A 42 17.47 26.70 -1.52
C PHE A 42 17.73 27.45 -2.81
N THR A 43 16.72 28.08 -3.37
CA THR A 43 16.82 28.76 -4.66
C THR A 43 16.18 30.15 -4.65
N ASP A 44 16.74 31.06 -5.44
CA ASP A 44 16.05 32.29 -5.83
C ASP A 44 15.03 32.01 -6.93
N ILE A 45 14.08 32.92 -7.10
CA ILE A 45 13.21 32.93 -8.28
C ILE A 45 13.97 33.55 -9.45
N ASP A 46 14.58 34.76 -9.27
CA ASP A 46 15.27 35.43 -10.32
C ASP A 46 16.65 34.87 -10.58
N MET A 47 16.72 33.94 -11.50
CA MET A 47 17.97 33.39 -12.00
C MET A 47 18.00 33.40 -13.52
N PRO A 48 19.20 33.58 -14.13
CA PRO A 48 19.34 33.50 -15.58
C PRO A 48 19.14 32.09 -16.09
N GLU A 49 18.74 31.93 -17.36
CA GLU A 49 18.52 30.69 -18.10
C GLU A 49 17.27 29.94 -17.62
N ILE A 50 17.30 29.33 -16.45
CA ILE A 50 16.19 28.63 -15.79
C ILE A 50 15.96 29.30 -14.45
N ASP A 51 14.78 29.89 -14.28
CA ASP A 51 14.36 30.51 -13.03
C ASP A 51 14.03 29.49 -11.94
N GLY A 52 13.86 29.92 -10.69
CA GLY A 52 13.61 29.03 -9.57
C GLY A 52 12.28 28.29 -9.68
N ILE A 53 11.26 28.88 -10.30
CA ILE A 53 9.96 28.24 -10.50
C ILE A 53 10.05 27.16 -11.59
N GLU A 54 10.71 27.48 -12.72
CA GLU A 54 10.94 26.50 -13.79
C GLU A 54 11.82 25.34 -13.31
N LEU A 55 12.82 25.62 -12.48
CA LEU A 55 13.64 24.58 -11.85
C LEU A 55 12.76 23.63 -11.03
N MET A 56 11.85 24.14 -10.20
CA MET A 56 10.91 23.33 -9.42
C MET A 56 9.99 22.49 -10.32
N GLU A 57 9.46 23.07 -11.41
CA GLU A 57 8.59 22.37 -12.36
C GLU A 57 9.30 21.16 -12.99
N ARG A 58 10.55 21.33 -13.41
CA ARG A 58 11.37 20.26 -13.98
C ARG A 58 11.72 19.19 -12.96
N CYS A 59 12.19 19.61 -11.78
CA CYS A 59 12.55 18.67 -10.70
C CYS A 59 11.35 17.87 -10.19
N ARG A 60 10.14 18.39 -10.26
CA ARG A 60 8.93 17.66 -9.86
C ARG A 60 8.77 16.33 -10.58
N THR A 61 9.22 16.23 -11.83
CA THR A 61 9.13 15.02 -12.65
C THR A 61 10.40 14.18 -12.57
N GLU A 62 11.57 14.83 -12.63
CA GLU A 62 12.86 14.14 -12.70
C GLU A 62 13.42 13.76 -11.32
N TYR A 63 13.15 14.60 -10.30
CA TYR A 63 13.67 14.48 -8.92
C TYR A 63 12.55 14.70 -7.88
N PRO A 64 11.50 13.86 -7.83
CA PRO A 64 10.30 14.11 -7.01
C PRO A 64 10.55 14.14 -5.50
N ASP A 65 11.69 13.62 -5.07
CA ASP A 65 12.10 13.58 -3.66
C ASP A 65 12.78 14.86 -3.21
N VAL A 66 13.38 15.61 -4.13
CA VAL A 66 14.01 16.90 -3.85
C VAL A 66 12.95 17.92 -3.42
N LYS A 67 13.20 18.57 -2.29
CA LYS A 67 12.35 19.63 -1.74
C LYS A 67 12.97 20.98 -1.99
N PHE A 68 12.13 22.01 -2.05
CA PHE A 68 12.56 23.36 -2.37
C PHE A 68 12.20 24.35 -1.27
N VAL A 69 13.11 25.26 -1.02
CA VAL A 69 12.90 26.48 -0.23
C VAL A 69 13.19 27.66 -1.14
N ILE A 70 12.21 28.52 -1.34
CA ILE A 70 12.39 29.74 -2.13
C ILE A 70 12.93 30.85 -1.23
N PHE A 71 13.98 31.51 -1.68
CA PHE A 71 14.58 32.64 -1.01
C PHE A 71 14.69 33.80 -1.98
N SER A 72 13.71 34.75 -2.00
CA SER A 72 13.53 35.74 -3.06
C SER A 72 13.29 37.16 -2.54
N VAL A 73 13.65 38.15 -3.34
CA VAL A 73 13.29 39.58 -3.12
C VAL A 73 11.83 39.87 -3.50
N HIS A 74 11.19 38.96 -4.23
CA HIS A 74 9.80 39.19 -4.66
C HIS A 74 8.82 38.90 -3.50
N GLU A 75 8.00 39.90 -3.20
CA GLU A 75 6.89 39.80 -2.26
C GLU A 75 5.53 39.57 -2.96
N ASP A 76 5.55 39.35 -4.29
CA ASP A 76 4.34 39.09 -5.03
C ASP A 76 3.75 37.73 -4.60
N PHE A 77 2.55 37.80 -4.04
CA PHE A 77 1.78 36.65 -3.59
C PHE A 77 1.63 35.56 -4.68
N ARG A 78 1.62 35.93 -5.96
CA ARG A 78 1.51 34.99 -7.09
C ARG A 78 2.70 34.01 -7.13
N TYR A 79 3.91 34.49 -6.91
CA TYR A 79 5.10 33.65 -6.88
C TYR A 79 5.09 32.70 -5.66
N ALA A 80 4.74 33.23 -4.49
CA ALA A 80 4.62 32.41 -3.28
C ALA A 80 3.54 31.32 -3.47
N GLN A 81 2.37 31.68 -4.01
CA GLN A 81 1.29 30.74 -4.29
C GLN A 81 1.72 29.66 -5.29
N LYS A 82 2.43 30.05 -6.37
CA LYS A 82 2.92 29.10 -7.39
C LYS A 82 3.95 28.14 -6.79
N ALA A 83 4.93 28.63 -6.04
CA ALA A 83 5.93 27.81 -5.37
C ALA A 83 5.28 26.81 -4.40
N MET A 84 4.34 27.26 -3.57
CA MET A 84 3.63 26.36 -2.64
C MET A 84 2.78 25.31 -3.35
N ARG A 85 2.15 25.62 -4.47
CA ARG A 85 1.44 24.65 -5.32
C ARG A 85 2.38 23.63 -5.96
N LEU A 86 3.62 24.01 -6.25
CA LEU A 86 4.66 23.10 -6.74
C LEU A 86 5.28 22.27 -5.63
N GLY A 87 4.95 22.53 -4.36
CA GLY A 87 5.40 21.75 -3.21
C GLY A 87 6.64 22.31 -2.52
N ALA A 88 6.90 23.61 -2.62
CA ALA A 88 7.93 24.24 -1.81
C ALA A 88 7.68 24.03 -0.32
N LEU A 89 8.73 23.74 0.43
CA LEU A 89 8.66 23.64 1.90
C LEU A 89 8.38 25.00 2.50
N ASP A 90 9.05 26.04 1.97
CA ASP A 90 8.91 27.39 2.47
C ASP A 90 9.19 28.43 1.40
N TYR A 91 8.70 29.67 1.66
CA TYR A 91 8.98 30.87 0.88
C TYR A 91 9.46 31.97 1.82
N ILE A 92 10.68 32.42 1.62
CA ILE A 92 11.37 33.37 2.50
C ILE A 92 11.64 34.64 1.71
N SER A 93 11.15 35.78 2.21
CA SER A 93 11.46 37.10 1.63
C SER A 93 12.86 37.55 2.06
N LYS A 94 13.71 37.89 1.09
CA LYS A 94 15.02 38.50 1.34
C LYS A 94 14.91 39.93 1.89
N ILE A 95 13.77 40.62 1.69
CA ILE A 95 13.56 41.96 2.16
C ILE A 95 13.31 41.98 3.66
N SER A 96 12.53 41.03 4.16
CA SER A 96 12.24 40.89 5.58
C SER A 96 13.24 39.99 6.32
N PHE A 97 14.25 39.49 5.61
CA PHE A 97 15.24 38.61 6.20
C PHE A 97 16.24 39.39 7.06
N ASP A 98 16.21 39.16 8.36
CA ASP A 98 17.24 39.58 9.30
C ASP A 98 18.10 38.37 9.68
N GLY A 99 19.41 38.59 9.89
CA GLY A 99 20.33 37.51 10.28
C GLY A 99 19.94 36.77 11.56
N ASP A 100 19.18 37.41 12.43
CA ASP A 100 18.63 36.82 13.66
C ASP A 100 17.52 35.79 13.39
N ASP A 101 16.92 35.80 12.19
CA ASP A 101 15.85 34.87 11.78
C ASP A 101 16.38 33.53 11.23
N CYS A 102 17.68 33.40 10.98
CA CYS A 102 18.30 32.21 10.37
C CYS A 102 17.95 30.92 11.07
N ASP A 103 18.04 30.91 12.39
CA ASP A 103 17.77 29.74 13.22
C ASP A 103 16.29 29.35 13.14
N GLN A 104 15.36 30.32 13.16
CA GLN A 104 13.92 30.06 13.04
C GLN A 104 13.55 29.53 11.66
N ILE A 105 14.21 30.00 10.62
CA ILE A 105 14.01 29.54 9.24
C ILE A 105 14.44 28.09 9.11
N LEU A 106 15.66 27.75 9.55
CA LEU A 106 16.19 26.37 9.47
C LEU A 106 15.35 25.39 10.30
N GLU A 107 14.95 25.78 11.52
CA GLU A 107 14.05 24.98 12.36
C GLU A 107 12.71 24.71 11.66
N ARG A 108 12.12 25.73 11.02
CA ARG A 108 10.85 25.60 10.29
C ARG A 108 11.00 24.71 9.07
N VAL A 109 12.09 24.83 8.32
CA VAL A 109 12.40 24.00 7.15
C VAL A 109 12.64 22.55 7.57
N ASP A 110 13.44 22.30 8.60
CA ASP A 110 13.70 20.96 9.12
C ASP A 110 12.40 20.27 9.56
N ARG A 111 11.58 20.96 10.34
CA ARG A 111 10.26 20.45 10.76
C ARG A 111 9.39 20.07 9.56
N LYS A 112 9.26 20.97 8.57
CA LYS A 112 8.44 20.72 7.37
C LYS A 112 9.02 19.57 6.53
N TYR A 113 10.33 19.44 6.45
CA TYR A 113 11.00 18.36 5.75
C TYR A 113 10.71 17.01 6.44
N LYS A 114 10.89 16.92 7.76
CA LYS A 114 10.57 15.72 8.54
C LYS A 114 9.11 15.32 8.43
N ASP A 115 8.19 16.29 8.50
CA ASP A 115 6.75 16.03 8.31
C ASP A 115 6.45 15.47 6.91
N ASN A 116 7.17 15.93 5.87
CA ASN A 116 7.02 15.38 4.52
C ASN A 116 7.55 13.95 4.41
N LEU A 117 8.69 13.63 5.05
CA LEU A 117 9.24 12.27 5.11
C LEU A 117 8.26 11.32 5.78
N LEU A 118 7.77 11.66 6.98
CA LEU A 118 6.80 10.84 7.71
C LEU A 118 5.51 10.60 6.90
N LYS A 119 5.02 11.63 6.20
CA LYS A 119 3.85 11.48 5.31
C LYS A 119 4.14 10.57 4.12
N LYS A 120 5.37 10.59 3.58
CA LYS A 120 5.78 9.73 2.47
C LYS A 120 5.88 8.27 2.93
N GLU A 121 6.52 8.01 4.07
CA GLU A 121 6.65 6.68 4.67
C GLU A 121 5.26 6.09 4.94
N LYS A 122 4.40 6.83 5.63
CA LYS A 122 3.03 6.40 5.89
C LYS A 122 2.25 6.08 4.61
N ARG A 123 2.39 6.89 3.55
CA ARG A 123 1.74 6.60 2.25
C ARG A 123 2.28 5.32 1.59
N GLN A 124 3.58 5.04 1.73
CA GLN A 124 4.19 3.81 1.20
C GLN A 124 3.72 2.58 1.97
N GLU A 125 3.65 2.66 3.30
CA GLU A 125 3.10 1.61 4.16
C GLU A 125 1.62 1.34 3.82
N ASP A 126 0.80 2.39 3.75
CA ASP A 126 -0.60 2.29 3.35
C ASP A 126 -0.77 1.67 1.95
N HIS A 127 0.10 2.05 1.01
CA HIS A 127 0.06 1.47 -0.34
C HIS A 127 0.46 -0.01 -0.34
N GLY A 128 1.49 -0.37 0.42
CA GLY A 128 1.95 -1.75 0.59
C GLY A 128 0.87 -2.62 1.25
N LEU A 129 0.25 -2.13 2.31
CA LEU A 129 -0.87 -2.81 2.98
C LEU A 129 -2.06 -3.00 2.04
N ARG A 130 -2.46 -1.94 1.33
CA ARG A 130 -3.57 -2.02 0.34
C ARG A 130 -3.31 -3.07 -0.73
N LYS A 131 -2.10 -3.12 -1.28
CA LYS A 131 -1.75 -4.12 -2.31
C LYS A 131 -1.77 -5.54 -1.76
N LYS A 132 -1.26 -5.76 -0.54
CA LYS A 132 -1.33 -7.05 0.15
C LYS A 132 -2.77 -7.46 0.39
N LEU A 133 -3.58 -6.54 0.89
CA LEU A 133 -4.99 -6.76 1.19
C LEU A 133 -5.79 -7.06 -0.08
N GLU A 134 -5.57 -6.30 -1.16
CA GLU A 134 -6.21 -6.53 -2.47
C GLU A 134 -5.88 -7.94 -3.01
N ASN A 135 -4.62 -8.35 -2.98
CA ASN A 135 -4.21 -9.69 -3.39
C ASN A 135 -4.85 -10.78 -2.52
N ALA A 136 -4.93 -10.57 -1.21
CA ALA A 136 -5.54 -11.52 -0.29
C ALA A 136 -7.06 -11.67 -0.52
N TRP A 137 -7.79 -10.58 -0.73
CA TRP A 137 -9.22 -10.62 -1.08
C TRP A 137 -9.47 -11.23 -2.47
N MET A 138 -8.56 -11.05 -3.43
CA MET A 138 -8.67 -11.64 -4.77
C MET A 138 -8.38 -13.15 -4.78
N ASN A 139 -7.72 -13.68 -3.76
CA ASN A 139 -7.58 -15.12 -3.57
C ASN A 139 -8.88 -15.66 -2.92
N THR A 140 -9.46 -16.72 -3.46
CA THR A 140 -10.74 -17.27 -2.97
C THR A 140 -10.59 -18.21 -1.77
N ARG A 141 -9.37 -18.46 -1.27
CA ARG A 141 -9.09 -19.36 -0.14
C ARG A 141 -9.88 -19.01 1.12
N TRP A 142 -10.07 -17.73 1.41
CA TRP A 142 -10.83 -17.25 2.57
C TRP A 142 -12.30 -17.70 2.58
N ILE A 143 -12.85 -18.13 1.44
CA ILE A 143 -14.20 -18.70 1.36
C ILE A 143 -14.26 -20.05 2.08
N TYR A 144 -13.17 -20.82 2.03
CA TYR A 144 -13.08 -22.20 2.51
C TYR A 144 -12.30 -22.35 3.82
N ASP A 145 -11.50 -21.35 4.20
CA ASP A 145 -10.56 -21.41 5.32
C ASP A 145 -10.85 -20.27 6.30
N ASP A 146 -11.43 -20.61 7.46
CA ASP A 146 -11.79 -19.64 8.48
C ASP A 146 -10.57 -18.96 9.12
N ASN A 147 -9.41 -19.61 9.15
CA ASN A 147 -8.18 -18.99 9.65
C ASN A 147 -7.69 -17.91 8.67
N GLU A 148 -7.73 -18.18 7.36
CA GLU A 148 -7.41 -17.18 6.35
C GLU A 148 -8.43 -16.04 6.36
N PHE A 149 -9.72 -16.34 6.52
CA PHE A 149 -10.73 -15.31 6.67
C PHE A 149 -10.49 -14.44 7.91
N GLY A 150 -10.14 -15.05 9.06
CA GLY A 150 -9.80 -14.33 10.29
C GLY A 150 -8.63 -13.37 10.10
N ARG A 151 -7.53 -13.83 9.50
CA ARG A 151 -6.37 -12.96 9.17
C ARG A 151 -6.75 -11.83 8.22
N LEU A 152 -7.59 -12.12 7.24
CA LEU A 152 -8.07 -11.14 6.28
C LEU A 152 -8.93 -10.06 6.95
N CYS A 153 -9.76 -10.46 7.93
CA CYS A 153 -10.53 -9.54 8.76
C CYS A 153 -9.63 -8.62 9.60
N GLU A 154 -8.61 -9.17 10.25
CA GLU A 154 -7.64 -8.39 11.02
C GLU A 154 -6.96 -7.33 10.15
N MET A 155 -6.39 -7.74 9.00
CA MET A 155 -5.76 -6.82 8.05
C MET A 155 -6.74 -5.77 7.51
N THR A 156 -8.00 -6.13 7.28
CA THR A 156 -9.03 -5.21 6.77
C THR A 156 -9.43 -4.20 7.85
N GLY A 157 -9.35 -4.55 9.12
CA GLY A 157 -9.59 -3.64 10.24
C GLY A 157 -8.59 -2.48 10.33
N GLU A 158 -7.43 -2.58 9.69
CA GLU A 158 -6.39 -1.55 9.68
C GLU A 158 -6.62 -0.44 8.63
N VAL A 159 -7.59 -0.61 7.73
CA VAL A 159 -7.88 0.37 6.67
C VAL A 159 -9.23 1.06 6.85
N GLU A 160 -9.38 2.24 6.23
CA GLU A 160 -10.64 2.96 6.23
C GLU A 160 -11.75 2.20 5.48
N LEU A 161 -13.01 2.36 5.90
CA LEU A 161 -14.19 1.70 5.33
C LEU A 161 -14.23 1.80 3.80
N ARG A 162 -14.07 3.00 3.23
CA ARG A 162 -14.11 3.20 1.76
C ARG A 162 -13.02 2.40 1.02
N THR A 163 -11.87 2.20 1.66
CA THR A 163 -10.79 1.38 1.08
C THR A 163 -11.13 -0.08 1.15
N ALA A 164 -11.63 -0.56 2.30
CA ALA A 164 -12.09 -1.93 2.51
C ALA A 164 -13.22 -2.31 1.53
N GLU A 165 -14.25 -1.48 1.42
CA GLU A 165 -15.37 -1.66 0.49
C GLU A 165 -14.89 -1.79 -0.96
N ARG A 166 -14.05 -0.87 -1.42
CA ARG A 166 -13.52 -0.88 -2.79
C ARG A 166 -12.73 -2.14 -3.11
N ILE A 167 -11.94 -2.64 -2.15
CA ILE A 167 -11.17 -3.86 -2.32
C ILE A 167 -12.10 -5.07 -2.36
N PHE A 168 -13.04 -5.16 -1.41
CA PHE A 168 -13.97 -6.27 -1.32
C PHE A 168 -14.90 -6.34 -2.54
N VAL A 169 -15.42 -5.21 -3.03
CA VAL A 169 -16.29 -5.17 -4.22
C VAL A 169 -15.61 -5.76 -5.45
N LYS A 170 -14.29 -5.57 -5.61
CA LYS A 170 -13.54 -6.23 -6.69
C LYS A 170 -13.53 -7.76 -6.52
N SER A 171 -13.34 -8.24 -5.30
CA SER A 171 -13.42 -9.67 -4.99
C SER A 171 -14.83 -10.23 -5.24
N LEU A 172 -15.84 -9.48 -4.82
CA LEU A 172 -17.24 -9.82 -5.03
C LEU A 172 -17.57 -9.97 -6.52
N HIS A 173 -17.17 -9.00 -7.36
CA HIS A 173 -17.35 -9.09 -8.80
C HIS A 173 -16.68 -10.33 -9.41
N ARG A 174 -15.45 -10.64 -8.97
CA ARG A 174 -14.77 -11.86 -9.42
C ARG A 174 -15.54 -13.12 -9.04
N ILE A 175 -16.12 -13.17 -7.84
CA ILE A 175 -16.92 -14.30 -7.39
C ILE A 175 -18.21 -14.38 -8.21
N GLN A 176 -18.87 -13.26 -8.50
CA GLN A 176 -20.03 -13.18 -9.38
C GLN A 176 -19.73 -13.71 -10.80
N GLU A 177 -18.56 -13.33 -11.37
CA GLU A 177 -18.12 -13.84 -12.67
C GLU A 177 -17.92 -15.36 -12.68
N ILE A 178 -17.37 -15.93 -11.59
CA ILE A 178 -17.11 -17.37 -11.49
C ILE A 178 -18.41 -18.15 -11.22
N THR A 179 -19.28 -17.63 -10.34
CA THR A 179 -20.49 -18.34 -9.91
C THR A 179 -21.67 -18.12 -10.85
N GLY A 180 -21.69 -17.00 -11.60
CA GLY A 180 -22.83 -16.55 -12.38
C GLY A 180 -23.99 -16.03 -11.52
N GLU A 181 -23.78 -15.83 -10.22
CA GLU A 181 -24.80 -15.32 -9.29
C GLU A 181 -24.58 -13.82 -9.05
N GLU A 182 -25.66 -13.07 -8.89
CA GLU A 182 -25.61 -11.65 -8.54
C GLU A 182 -25.73 -11.49 -7.03
N TYR A 183 -24.87 -10.65 -6.45
CA TYR A 183 -24.86 -10.33 -5.02
C TYR A 183 -24.94 -8.82 -4.85
N GLU A 184 -25.90 -8.35 -4.06
CA GLU A 184 -26.00 -6.94 -3.68
C GLU A 184 -25.13 -6.65 -2.43
N PHE A 185 -24.26 -5.67 -2.56
CA PHE A 185 -23.45 -5.19 -1.44
C PHE A 185 -24.14 -3.98 -0.80
N PRO A 186 -24.54 -4.06 0.49
CA PRO A 186 -25.29 -3.00 1.13
C PRO A 186 -24.42 -1.78 1.48
N ALA A 187 -25.05 -0.65 1.74
CA ALA A 187 -24.39 0.50 2.35
C ALA A 187 -24.11 0.19 3.84
N LEU A 188 -22.88 0.37 4.27
CA LEU A 188 -22.41 0.02 5.61
C LEU A 188 -21.84 1.24 6.34
N SER A 189 -21.86 1.21 7.68
CA SER A 189 -21.45 2.35 8.50
C SER A 189 -20.03 2.23 9.04
N SER A 190 -19.50 1.03 9.13
CA SER A 190 -18.16 0.76 9.65
C SER A 190 -17.51 -0.47 8.99
N VAL A 191 -16.19 -0.59 9.12
CA VAL A 191 -15.46 -1.79 8.70
C VAL A 191 -15.96 -3.04 9.43
N ASN A 192 -16.29 -2.93 10.70
CA ASN A 192 -16.82 -4.05 11.49
C ASN A 192 -18.17 -4.52 10.96
N ASP A 193 -19.08 -3.61 10.60
CA ASP A 193 -20.36 -3.96 9.97
C ASP A 193 -20.14 -4.66 8.63
N MET A 194 -19.17 -4.16 7.84
CA MET A 194 -18.77 -4.79 6.58
C MET A 194 -18.28 -6.22 6.80
N LEU A 195 -17.36 -6.44 7.72
CA LEU A 195 -16.79 -7.76 7.99
C LEU A 195 -17.84 -8.74 8.56
N ALA A 196 -18.75 -8.26 9.38
CA ALA A 196 -19.87 -9.06 9.89
C ALA A 196 -20.82 -9.49 8.74
N TRP A 197 -21.13 -8.57 7.82
CA TRP A 197 -21.92 -8.88 6.64
C TRP A 197 -21.20 -9.88 5.73
N VAL A 198 -19.91 -9.64 5.45
CA VAL A 198 -19.10 -10.54 4.61
C VAL A 198 -19.03 -11.94 5.20
N LYS A 199 -18.89 -12.06 6.52
CA LYS A 199 -18.90 -13.37 7.20
C LYS A 199 -20.20 -14.11 6.96
N LYS A 200 -21.33 -13.45 7.18
CA LYS A 200 -22.64 -14.05 6.96
C LYS A 200 -22.83 -14.48 5.50
N TRP A 201 -22.48 -13.59 4.58
CA TRP A 201 -22.56 -13.86 3.14
C TRP A 201 -21.63 -15.03 2.72
N LYS A 202 -20.39 -15.07 3.23
CA LYS A 202 -19.45 -16.17 3.02
C LYS A 202 -20.02 -17.51 3.46
N ASP A 203 -20.63 -17.55 4.65
CA ASP A 203 -21.20 -18.78 5.21
C ASP A 203 -22.43 -19.24 4.40
N GLU A 204 -23.22 -18.33 3.84
CA GLU A 204 -24.31 -18.63 2.93
C GLU A 204 -23.78 -19.14 1.58
N LEU A 205 -22.79 -18.46 1.01
CA LEU A 205 -22.12 -18.88 -0.22
C LEU A 205 -21.57 -20.31 -0.09
N TYR A 206 -20.82 -20.58 1.00
CA TYR A 206 -20.22 -21.89 1.25
C TYR A 206 -21.30 -22.99 1.35
N ARG A 207 -22.39 -22.75 2.07
CA ARG A 207 -23.53 -23.69 2.13
C ARG A 207 -24.15 -23.94 0.77
N THR A 208 -24.34 -22.89 -0.03
CA THR A 208 -24.86 -23.02 -1.40
C THR A 208 -23.91 -23.85 -2.27
N CYS A 209 -22.60 -23.67 -2.13
CA CYS A 209 -21.60 -24.47 -2.84
C CYS A 209 -21.73 -25.96 -2.59
N LEU A 210 -22.08 -26.35 -1.37
CA LEU A 210 -22.23 -27.76 -0.99
C LEU A 210 -23.57 -28.39 -1.45
N GLN A 211 -24.58 -27.55 -1.66
CA GLN A 211 -25.94 -28.01 -1.99
C GLN A 211 -26.26 -28.02 -3.49
N THR A 212 -25.45 -27.33 -4.29
CA THR A 212 -25.72 -27.18 -5.73
C THR A 212 -24.95 -28.18 -6.57
N GLU A 213 -25.56 -28.68 -7.63
CA GLU A 213 -24.90 -29.51 -8.65
C GLU A 213 -24.23 -28.67 -9.74
N LYS A 214 -24.34 -27.34 -9.67
CA LYS A 214 -23.65 -26.45 -10.63
C LYS A 214 -22.15 -26.70 -10.62
N ALA A 215 -21.58 -26.83 -11.80
CA ALA A 215 -20.15 -27.03 -11.99
C ALA A 215 -19.46 -25.70 -12.28
N ASN A 216 -18.96 -25.04 -11.25
CA ASN A 216 -17.99 -23.95 -11.38
C ASN A 216 -16.84 -24.18 -10.41
N ASP A 217 -15.74 -23.44 -10.62
CA ASP A 217 -14.53 -23.64 -9.84
C ASP A 217 -14.77 -23.46 -8.33
N ILE A 218 -15.48 -22.41 -7.92
CA ILE A 218 -15.74 -22.15 -6.49
C ILE A 218 -16.51 -23.31 -5.86
N TYR A 219 -17.57 -23.78 -6.51
CA TYR A 219 -18.40 -24.87 -5.98
C TYR A 219 -17.66 -26.20 -5.97
N SER A 220 -16.91 -26.49 -7.03
CA SER A 220 -16.10 -27.72 -7.10
C SER A 220 -15.01 -27.73 -6.04
N PHE A 221 -14.32 -26.61 -5.84
CA PHE A 221 -13.27 -26.52 -4.83
C PHE A 221 -13.81 -26.50 -3.40
N ALA A 222 -15.01 -25.94 -3.14
CA ALA A 222 -15.66 -26.06 -1.84
C ALA A 222 -15.89 -27.53 -1.45
N ARG A 223 -16.38 -28.36 -2.40
CA ARG A 223 -16.55 -29.80 -2.18
C ARG A 223 -15.25 -30.55 -1.93
N ILE A 224 -14.20 -30.20 -2.67
CA ILE A 224 -12.86 -30.79 -2.44
C ILE A 224 -12.28 -30.39 -1.07
N ILE A 225 -12.47 -29.15 -0.63
CA ILE A 225 -12.02 -28.73 0.69
C ILE A 225 -12.77 -29.51 1.78
N LEU A 226 -14.09 -29.67 1.65
CA LEU A 226 -14.86 -30.49 2.57
C LEU A 226 -14.38 -31.94 2.55
N TYR A 227 -14.19 -32.54 1.38
CA TYR A 227 -13.64 -33.88 1.23
C TYR A 227 -12.28 -34.06 1.92
N ILE A 228 -11.38 -33.08 1.79
CA ILE A 228 -10.09 -33.08 2.49
C ILE A 228 -10.28 -33.02 4.02
N GLU A 229 -11.21 -32.24 4.51
CA GLU A 229 -11.48 -32.09 5.95
C GLU A 229 -12.06 -33.36 6.55
N GLU A 230 -12.98 -34.02 5.86
CA GLU A 230 -13.60 -35.28 6.28
C GLU A 230 -12.61 -36.48 6.27
N HIS A 231 -11.64 -36.46 5.34
CA HIS A 231 -10.68 -37.53 5.13
C HIS A 231 -9.24 -37.15 5.54
N VAL A 232 -9.09 -36.17 6.43
CA VAL A 232 -7.79 -35.55 6.76
C VAL A 232 -6.75 -36.59 7.31
N GLU A 233 -7.21 -37.67 7.88
CA GLU A 233 -6.34 -38.76 8.43
C GLU A 233 -5.83 -39.71 7.33
N GLU A 234 -6.47 -39.75 6.19
CA GLU A 234 -6.17 -40.66 5.09
C GLU A 234 -5.02 -40.14 4.20
N ASN A 235 -4.49 -41.02 3.35
CA ASN A 235 -3.45 -40.66 2.40
C ASN A 235 -4.06 -40.14 1.10
N LEU A 236 -4.53 -38.90 1.13
CA LEU A 236 -5.19 -38.25 0.01
C LEU A 236 -4.20 -37.96 -1.15
N LYS A 237 -4.58 -38.34 -2.37
CA LYS A 237 -3.82 -38.04 -3.59
C LYS A 237 -4.56 -37.01 -4.46
N SER A 238 -3.79 -36.18 -5.13
CA SER A 238 -4.35 -35.16 -6.04
C SER A 238 -5.12 -35.77 -7.22
N GLU A 239 -4.84 -37.02 -7.57
CA GLU A 239 -5.52 -37.79 -8.62
C GLU A 239 -6.96 -38.12 -8.22
N ASP A 240 -7.12 -38.59 -6.98
CA ASP A 240 -8.42 -38.97 -6.43
C ASP A 240 -9.33 -37.75 -6.26
N ALA A 241 -8.74 -36.65 -5.74
CA ALA A 241 -9.42 -35.38 -5.59
C ALA A 241 -9.84 -34.77 -6.96
N ALA A 242 -9.00 -34.89 -7.98
CA ALA A 242 -9.31 -34.43 -9.33
C ALA A 242 -10.45 -35.24 -9.94
N ALA A 243 -10.45 -36.58 -9.75
CA ALA A 243 -11.49 -37.47 -10.23
C ALA A 243 -12.85 -37.17 -9.60
N GLU A 244 -12.88 -36.83 -8.30
CA GLU A 244 -14.09 -36.48 -7.54
C GLU A 244 -14.89 -35.32 -8.17
N ILE A 245 -14.18 -34.38 -8.77
CA ILE A 245 -14.81 -33.20 -9.42
C ILE A 245 -14.72 -33.25 -10.95
N GLY A 246 -14.37 -34.41 -11.52
CA GLY A 246 -14.35 -34.60 -12.97
C GLY A 246 -13.26 -33.83 -13.72
N MET A 247 -12.16 -33.50 -13.05
CA MET A 247 -11.04 -32.76 -13.65
C MET A 247 -9.85 -33.67 -13.97
N SER A 248 -9.06 -33.31 -15.01
CA SER A 248 -7.76 -33.96 -15.20
C SER A 248 -6.79 -33.52 -14.08
N ARG A 249 -5.87 -34.40 -13.66
CA ARG A 249 -4.85 -34.12 -12.62
C ARG A 249 -4.07 -32.83 -12.87
N SER A 250 -3.65 -32.61 -14.11
CA SER A 250 -2.88 -31.44 -14.48
C SER A 250 -3.69 -30.14 -14.32
N TYR A 251 -4.90 -30.13 -14.82
CA TYR A 251 -5.81 -28.98 -14.70
C TYR A 251 -6.17 -28.71 -13.23
N PHE A 252 -6.53 -29.75 -12.49
CA PHE A 252 -6.80 -29.67 -11.06
C PHE A 252 -5.64 -29.05 -10.29
N SER A 253 -4.40 -29.56 -10.47
CA SER A 253 -3.23 -29.08 -9.73
C SER A 253 -2.97 -27.59 -9.95
N THR A 254 -3.14 -27.11 -11.19
CA THR A 254 -2.98 -25.69 -11.52
C THR A 254 -4.09 -24.86 -10.88
N ARG A 255 -5.34 -25.26 -11.07
CA ARG A 255 -6.50 -24.53 -10.54
C ARG A 255 -6.56 -24.55 -9.01
N PHE A 256 -6.23 -25.69 -8.39
CA PHE A 256 -6.17 -25.78 -6.92
C PHE A 256 -5.20 -24.75 -6.35
N LYS A 257 -4.01 -24.63 -6.94
CA LYS A 257 -3.02 -23.64 -6.51
C LYS A 257 -3.50 -22.20 -6.74
N GLU A 258 -4.17 -21.92 -7.87
CA GLU A 258 -4.73 -20.60 -8.14
C GLU A 258 -5.86 -20.23 -7.16
N MET A 259 -6.71 -21.17 -6.79
CA MET A 259 -7.87 -20.98 -5.92
C MET A 259 -7.50 -20.93 -4.44
N THR A 260 -6.55 -21.75 -4.01
CA THR A 260 -6.17 -21.90 -2.58
C THR A 260 -4.87 -21.21 -2.22
N GLY A 261 -4.05 -20.83 -3.20
CA GLY A 261 -2.72 -20.27 -2.99
C GLY A 261 -1.63 -21.33 -2.74
N ASP A 262 -2.00 -22.60 -2.52
CA ASP A 262 -1.10 -23.69 -2.20
C ASP A 262 -1.20 -24.89 -3.15
N THR A 263 -0.16 -25.71 -3.22
CA THR A 263 -0.28 -27.02 -3.88
C THR A 263 -1.19 -27.92 -3.05
N PHE A 264 -1.90 -28.85 -3.71
CA PHE A 264 -2.76 -29.83 -3.02
C PHE A 264 -2.03 -30.57 -1.88
N HIS A 265 -0.80 -31.00 -2.14
CA HIS A 265 0.02 -31.70 -1.15
C HIS A 265 0.31 -30.85 0.09
N ASN A 266 0.76 -29.60 -0.10
CA ASN A 266 1.05 -28.70 1.01
C ASN A 266 -0.22 -28.34 1.79
N TYR A 267 -1.33 -28.15 1.10
CA TYR A 267 -2.62 -27.87 1.71
C TYR A 267 -3.07 -29.02 2.62
N VAL A 268 -3.02 -30.28 2.14
CA VAL A 268 -3.36 -31.46 2.92
C VAL A 268 -2.45 -31.62 4.16
N ILE A 269 -1.13 -31.40 4.00
CA ILE A 269 -0.19 -31.43 5.14
C ILE A 269 -0.56 -30.37 6.18
N SER A 270 -0.84 -29.15 5.76
CA SER A 270 -1.24 -28.07 6.66
C SER A 270 -2.51 -28.43 7.44
N ARG A 271 -3.51 -29.02 6.77
CA ARG A 271 -4.75 -29.48 7.43
C ARG A 271 -4.52 -30.61 8.43
N LYS A 272 -3.66 -31.57 8.10
CA LYS A 272 -3.25 -32.66 9.03
C LYS A 272 -2.58 -32.10 10.28
N MET A 273 -1.68 -31.14 10.11
CA MET A 273 -0.99 -30.48 11.24
C MET A 273 -1.97 -29.73 12.14
N ASN A 274 -2.90 -28.98 11.54
CA ASN A 274 -3.92 -28.26 12.30
C ASN A 274 -4.87 -29.21 13.05
N ALA A 275 -5.30 -30.30 12.43
CA ALA A 275 -6.12 -31.32 13.08
C ALA A 275 -5.39 -32.01 14.26
N ALA A 276 -4.09 -32.27 14.09
CA ALA A 276 -3.25 -32.82 15.16
C ALA A 276 -3.08 -31.85 16.34
N ALA A 277 -2.83 -30.54 16.05
CA ALA A 277 -2.72 -29.51 17.07
C ALA A 277 -4.01 -29.36 17.88
N CYS A 278 -5.18 -29.33 17.23
CA CYS A 278 -6.49 -29.25 17.86
C CYS A 278 -6.76 -30.48 18.78
N LYS A 279 -6.29 -31.69 18.39
CA LYS A 279 -6.41 -32.90 19.23
C LYS A 279 -5.52 -32.80 20.46
N MET A 280 -4.30 -32.25 20.34
CA MET A 280 -3.39 -32.05 21.47
C MET A 280 -3.94 -31.04 22.48
N GLU A 281 -4.51 -29.94 22.02
CA GLU A 281 -5.12 -28.93 22.90
C GLU A 281 -6.33 -29.50 23.66
N LYS A 282 -7.17 -30.30 23.01
CA LYS A 282 -8.32 -30.98 23.65
C LYS A 282 -7.92 -32.12 24.57
N GLY A 283 -6.76 -32.77 24.33
CA GLY A 283 -6.22 -33.86 25.17
C GLY A 283 -5.43 -33.37 26.39
N SER A 284 -5.04 -32.10 26.46
CA SER A 284 -4.29 -31.54 27.61
C SER A 284 -5.20 -31.08 28.76
N GLY A 285 -6.50 -31.31 28.67
CA GLY A 285 -7.53 -30.92 29.64
C GLY A 285 -8.01 -32.04 30.55
N ILE A 286 -7.11 -32.95 30.97
CA ILE A 286 -7.35 -33.94 32.04
C ILE A 286 -6.34 -33.73 33.15
#